data_a858a74fe20c525e849dfde67a5def09
#
_entry.id   a858a74fe20c525e849dfde67a5def09
#
_cell.length_a   1.000
_cell.length_b   1.000
_cell.length_c   1.000
_cell.angle_alpha   90.00
_cell.angle_beta   90.00
_cell.angle_gamma   90.00
#
_symmetry.space_group_name_H-M   'P 1'
#
loop_
_entity.id
_entity.type
_entity.pdbx_description
1 polymer ?
#
loop_
_entity_poly.entity_id
_entity_poly.type
_entity_poly.pdbx_seq_one_letter_code
_entity_poly.pdbx_strand_id
1 'polypeptide(L)'
;MIQPYVELAGFGHISKILSWSIDNKFILALCERWRPETHTFWFPTGECTVTLEDVYMLLGLPIEGKVVNGKTNYANSICMDLLDVDLLEDNSRGQGILLSCLKSYYNNLHLDEHSTEEARIIKTRCYIMILISSFLFPEGSGSSMHIMYLPLLKHVDRIGSYSWGSAYLAYLYNSLCKNSHKETSTFSGCAVLLQA
;
A
#
# COMPACT_ATOMS: atom_id res chain seq x y z
N MET A 1 -7.83 -3.82 -19.41
CA MET A 1 -7.56 -5.27 -19.49
C MET A 1 -7.31 -5.91 -18.11
N ILE A 2 -6.67 -5.22 -17.13
CA ILE A 2 -6.47 -5.76 -15.77
C ILE A 2 -7.55 -5.34 -14.76
N GLN A 3 -8.40 -4.37 -15.09
CA GLN A 3 -9.37 -3.79 -14.16
C GLN A 3 -10.28 -4.82 -13.45
N PRO A 4 -10.83 -5.85 -14.13
CA PRO A 4 -11.65 -6.85 -13.45
C PRO A 4 -10.89 -7.62 -12.36
N TYR A 5 -9.60 -7.89 -12.57
CA TYR A 5 -8.76 -8.56 -11.56
C TYR A 5 -8.43 -7.66 -10.39
N VAL A 6 -8.24 -6.35 -10.62
CA VAL A 6 -8.00 -5.35 -9.58
C VAL A 6 -9.26 -5.16 -8.71
N GLU A 7 -10.44 -5.19 -9.33
CA GLU A 7 -11.73 -5.13 -8.62
C GLU A 7 -11.97 -6.40 -7.79
N LEU A 8 -11.71 -7.58 -8.37
CA LEU A 8 -11.79 -8.86 -7.68
C LEU A 8 -10.84 -8.92 -6.47
N ALA A 9 -9.67 -8.34 -6.60
CA ALA A 9 -8.67 -8.23 -5.53
C ALA A 9 -9.06 -7.24 -4.41
N GLY A 10 -10.15 -6.48 -4.53
CA GLY A 10 -10.59 -5.48 -3.54
C GLY A 10 -9.86 -4.14 -3.64
N PHE A 11 -9.12 -3.88 -4.73
CA PHE A 11 -8.36 -2.65 -4.96
C PHE A 11 -9.03 -1.72 -5.99
N GLY A 12 -10.25 -2.05 -6.44
CA GLY A 12 -10.92 -1.33 -7.51
C GLY A 12 -11.18 0.15 -7.21
N HIS A 13 -11.51 0.50 -5.97
CA HIS A 13 -11.76 1.88 -5.57
C HIS A 13 -10.46 2.69 -5.52
N ILE A 14 -9.47 2.22 -4.76
CA ILE A 14 -8.19 2.91 -4.62
C ILE A 14 -7.42 3.04 -5.94
N SER A 15 -7.65 2.12 -6.89
CA SER A 15 -7.04 2.17 -8.22
C SER A 15 -7.52 3.36 -9.07
N LYS A 16 -8.64 4.00 -8.69
CA LYS A 16 -9.19 5.18 -9.37
C LYS A 16 -8.60 6.49 -8.86
N ILE A 17 -7.84 6.45 -7.78
CA ILE A 17 -7.11 7.61 -7.26
C ILE A 17 -5.87 7.83 -8.13
N LEU A 18 -5.99 8.74 -9.11
CA LEU A 18 -4.94 8.95 -10.14
C LEU A 18 -3.79 9.81 -9.63
N SER A 19 -4.08 10.77 -8.78
CA SER A 19 -3.07 11.67 -8.20
C SER A 19 -3.58 12.22 -6.87
N TRP A 20 -2.67 12.42 -5.95
CA TRP A 20 -2.97 12.99 -4.64
C TRP A 20 -1.86 13.95 -4.24
N SER A 21 -2.24 15.18 -3.94
CA SER A 21 -1.32 16.19 -3.41
C SER A 21 -1.46 16.23 -1.89
N ILE A 22 -0.39 15.90 -1.18
CA ILE A 22 -0.38 15.93 0.28
C ILE A 22 0.04 17.32 0.77
N ASP A 23 -0.82 17.97 1.56
CA ASP A 23 -0.44 19.14 2.32
C ASP A 23 0.33 18.73 3.59
N ASN A 24 1.65 18.75 3.48
CA ASN A 24 2.53 18.37 4.58
C ASN A 24 2.31 19.22 5.85
N LYS A 25 1.96 20.50 5.71
CA LYS A 25 1.72 21.39 6.88
C LYS A 25 0.46 20.95 7.62
N PHE A 26 -0.60 20.65 6.88
CA PHE A 26 -1.84 20.13 7.45
C PHE A 26 -1.61 18.80 8.19
N ILE A 27 -0.92 17.86 7.54
CA ILE A 27 -0.61 16.55 8.15
C ILE A 27 0.24 16.68 9.40
N LEU A 28 1.26 17.54 9.38
CA LEU A 28 2.09 17.79 10.56
C LEU A 28 1.28 18.41 11.71
N ALA A 29 0.38 19.34 11.42
CA ALA A 29 -0.52 19.91 12.42
C ALA A 29 -1.46 18.85 13.05
N LEU A 30 -1.87 17.82 12.27
CA LEU A 30 -2.59 16.67 12.81
C LEU A 30 -1.68 15.79 13.68
N CYS A 31 -0.42 15.54 13.28
CA CYS A 31 0.53 14.79 14.10
C CYS A 31 0.79 15.43 15.47
N GLU A 32 0.85 16.76 15.54
CA GLU A 32 0.99 17.48 16.81
C GLU A 32 -0.19 17.27 17.78
N ARG A 33 -1.37 16.96 17.24
CA ARG A 33 -2.60 16.68 18.00
C ARG A 33 -2.81 15.22 18.30
N TRP A 34 -1.98 14.33 17.72
CA TRP A 34 -2.11 12.89 17.92
C TRP A 34 -1.71 12.49 19.34
N ARG A 35 -2.54 11.66 19.96
CA ARG A 35 -2.31 11.06 21.28
C ARG A 35 -2.04 9.56 21.11
N PRO A 36 -0.78 9.11 21.21
CA PRO A 36 -0.44 7.70 21.03
C PRO A 36 -1.13 6.77 22.05
N GLU A 37 -1.43 7.28 23.25
CA GLU A 37 -2.02 6.50 24.34
C GLU A 37 -3.45 6.07 24.05
N THR A 38 -4.21 6.92 23.36
CA THR A 38 -5.62 6.68 23.02
C THR A 38 -5.84 6.42 21.53
N HIS A 39 -4.82 6.64 20.70
CA HIS A 39 -4.91 6.64 19.22
C HIS A 39 -5.99 7.60 18.70
N THR A 40 -6.01 8.82 19.23
CA THR A 40 -6.95 9.87 18.88
C THR A 40 -6.24 11.18 18.56
N PHE A 41 -6.92 12.05 17.82
CA PHE A 41 -6.56 13.46 17.69
C PHE A 41 -7.29 14.26 18.76
N TRP A 42 -6.55 15.07 19.48
CA TRP A 42 -7.12 15.96 20.49
C TRP A 42 -7.39 17.35 19.91
N PHE A 43 -8.64 17.76 19.93
CA PHE A 43 -9.11 19.07 19.51
C PHE A 43 -9.83 19.79 20.68
N PRO A 44 -9.97 21.14 20.63
CA PRO A 44 -10.69 21.88 21.66
C PRO A 44 -12.16 21.43 21.85
N THR A 45 -12.74 20.83 20.80
CA THR A 45 -14.13 20.32 20.79
C THR A 45 -14.27 18.88 21.24
N GLY A 46 -13.15 18.17 21.46
CA GLY A 46 -13.13 16.76 21.86
C GLY A 46 -12.11 15.93 21.09
N GLU A 47 -12.12 14.65 21.36
CA GLU A 47 -11.25 13.67 20.69
C GLU A 47 -11.97 13.01 19.52
N CYS A 48 -11.23 12.76 18.44
CA CYS A 48 -11.69 11.96 17.30
C CYS A 48 -10.56 11.10 16.75
N THR A 49 -10.91 10.10 15.97
CA THR A 49 -9.93 9.24 15.31
C THR A 49 -10.44 8.76 13.97
N VAL A 50 -9.53 8.24 13.15
CA VAL A 50 -9.88 7.52 11.92
C VAL A 50 -10.32 6.10 12.29
N THR A 51 -11.41 5.64 11.72
CA THR A 51 -12.00 4.34 12.00
C THR A 51 -11.87 3.37 10.82
N LEU A 52 -12.19 2.09 11.03
CA LEU A 52 -12.30 1.13 9.92
C LEU A 52 -13.42 1.48 8.95
N GLU A 53 -14.50 2.11 9.45
CA GLU A 53 -15.61 2.58 8.61
C GLU A 53 -15.12 3.66 7.64
N ASP A 54 -14.31 4.63 8.10
CA ASP A 54 -13.72 5.66 7.25
C ASP A 54 -12.82 5.03 6.17
N VAL A 55 -11.99 4.04 6.54
CA VAL A 55 -11.14 3.32 5.59
C VAL A 55 -11.98 2.61 4.53
N TYR A 56 -13.05 1.94 4.92
CA TYR A 56 -13.93 1.25 3.99
C TYR A 56 -14.66 2.24 3.07
N MET A 57 -15.24 3.28 3.62
CA MET A 57 -16.05 4.26 2.88
C MET A 57 -15.21 5.11 1.92
N LEU A 58 -14.02 5.55 2.34
CA LEU A 58 -13.19 6.48 1.58
C LEU A 58 -12.20 5.77 0.64
N LEU A 59 -11.66 4.63 1.03
CA LEU A 59 -10.68 3.89 0.23
C LEU A 59 -11.24 2.63 -0.43
N GLY A 60 -12.42 2.15 -0.01
CA GLY A 60 -13.03 0.93 -0.53
C GLY A 60 -12.22 -0.34 -0.26
N LEU A 61 -11.36 -0.32 0.77
CA LEU A 61 -10.53 -1.46 1.12
C LEU A 61 -11.29 -2.47 2.00
N PRO A 62 -11.13 -3.78 1.79
CA PRO A 62 -11.71 -4.80 2.67
C PRO A 62 -11.21 -4.63 4.11
N ILE A 63 -12.13 -4.51 5.06
CA ILE A 63 -11.83 -4.37 6.50
C ILE A 63 -11.99 -5.68 7.26
N GLU A 64 -12.66 -6.65 6.67
CA GLU A 64 -12.84 -8.00 7.20
C GLU A 64 -11.96 -9.00 6.43
N GLY A 65 -11.70 -10.16 7.05
CA GLY A 65 -10.99 -11.25 6.40
C GLY A 65 -9.70 -11.66 7.12
N LYS A 66 -8.80 -12.29 6.36
CA LYS A 66 -7.52 -12.78 6.88
C LYS A 66 -6.58 -11.61 7.19
N VAL A 67 -5.77 -11.78 8.23
CA VAL A 67 -4.74 -10.79 8.58
C VAL A 67 -3.72 -10.67 7.45
N VAL A 68 -3.39 -9.43 7.08
CA VAL A 68 -2.29 -9.11 6.18
C VAL A 68 -0.99 -9.28 6.96
N ASN A 69 -0.41 -10.47 6.90
CA ASN A 69 0.82 -10.81 7.60
C ASN A 69 1.90 -11.21 6.58
N GLY A 70 2.85 -10.32 6.37
CA GLY A 70 3.98 -10.60 5.50
C GLY A 70 5.02 -11.47 6.20
N LYS A 71 5.68 -12.34 5.44
CA LYS A 71 6.86 -13.07 5.92
C LYS A 71 8.10 -12.41 5.35
N THR A 72 9.13 -12.25 6.18
CA THR A 72 10.37 -11.53 5.80
C THR A 72 11.43 -12.46 5.19
N ASN A 73 11.26 -13.78 5.27
CA ASN A 73 12.27 -14.77 4.84
C ASN A 73 11.90 -15.42 3.49
N TYR A 74 11.58 -14.62 2.47
CA TYR A 74 11.42 -15.15 1.12
C TYR A 74 12.73 -15.02 0.33
N ALA A 75 13.05 -16.07 -0.43
CA ALA A 75 14.10 -15.98 -1.43
C ALA A 75 13.68 -15.02 -2.56
N ASN A 76 14.63 -14.36 -3.18
CA ASN A 76 14.40 -13.47 -4.33
C ASN A 76 13.70 -14.17 -5.52
N SER A 77 13.76 -15.52 -5.57
CA SER A 77 13.05 -16.34 -6.56
C SER A 77 11.53 -16.09 -6.59
N ILE A 78 10.91 -15.62 -5.49
CA ILE A 78 9.48 -15.35 -5.48
C ILE A 78 9.08 -14.23 -6.47
N CYS A 79 9.98 -13.31 -6.75
CA CYS A 79 9.73 -12.25 -7.73
C CYS A 79 9.74 -12.81 -9.15
N MET A 80 10.63 -13.77 -9.42
CA MET A 80 10.62 -14.50 -10.68
C MET A 80 9.34 -15.34 -10.83
N ASP A 81 8.97 -16.06 -9.77
CA ASP A 81 7.79 -16.95 -9.79
C ASP A 81 6.46 -16.20 -9.97
N LEU A 82 6.32 -15.00 -9.41
CA LEU A 82 5.04 -14.30 -9.34
C LEU A 82 4.94 -13.06 -10.22
N LEU A 83 6.07 -12.43 -10.55
CA LEU A 83 6.13 -11.20 -11.36
C LEU A 83 6.90 -11.37 -12.65
N ASP A 84 7.57 -12.51 -12.86
CA ASP A 84 8.49 -12.74 -13.99
C ASP A 84 9.61 -11.68 -14.04
N VAL A 85 10.09 -11.25 -12.86
CA VAL A 85 11.14 -10.25 -12.69
C VAL A 85 12.32 -10.86 -11.98
N ASP A 86 13.47 -10.84 -12.64
CA ASP A 86 14.75 -11.19 -12.00
C ASP A 86 15.26 -10.00 -11.18
N LEU A 87 15.44 -10.23 -9.88
CA LEU A 87 16.01 -9.24 -8.98
C LEU A 87 17.54 -9.29 -9.07
N LEU A 88 18.08 -8.58 -10.02
CA LEU A 88 19.50 -8.25 -10.06
C LEU A 88 19.84 -7.29 -8.89
N GLU A 89 21.11 -7.26 -8.46
CA GLU A 89 21.58 -6.43 -7.34
C GLU A 89 21.22 -4.94 -7.52
N ASP A 90 21.25 -4.45 -8.77
CA ASP A 90 20.92 -3.06 -9.11
C ASP A 90 19.41 -2.72 -8.96
N ASN A 91 18.54 -3.74 -8.94
CA ASN A 91 17.07 -3.60 -8.88
C ASN A 91 16.49 -3.88 -7.49
N SER A 92 17.35 -4.30 -6.55
CA SER A 92 16.97 -4.68 -5.20
C SER A 92 17.63 -3.77 -4.16
N ARG A 93 16.95 -3.58 -3.04
CA ARG A 93 17.49 -2.92 -1.85
C ARG A 93 17.13 -3.74 -0.62
N GLY A 94 18.07 -4.56 -0.18
CA GLY A 94 17.80 -5.54 0.87
C GLY A 94 16.76 -6.57 0.42
N GLN A 95 15.65 -6.69 1.13
CA GLN A 95 14.50 -7.54 0.76
C GLN A 95 13.39 -6.75 0.03
N GLY A 96 13.75 -5.75 -0.72
CA GLY A 96 12.82 -4.89 -1.44
C GLY A 96 13.14 -4.77 -2.93
N ILE A 97 12.13 -4.48 -3.72
CA ILE A 97 12.23 -4.10 -5.13
C ILE A 97 12.24 -2.57 -5.20
N LEU A 98 13.10 -2.00 -6.03
CA LEU A 98 13.01 -0.57 -6.33
C LEU A 98 11.68 -0.26 -7.03
N LEU A 99 10.94 0.70 -6.49
CA LEU A 99 9.63 1.09 -7.03
C LEU A 99 9.73 1.60 -8.47
N SER A 100 10.83 2.27 -8.82
CA SER A 100 11.12 2.71 -10.20
C SER A 100 11.24 1.54 -11.16
N CYS A 101 11.90 0.46 -10.75
CA CYS A 101 12.06 -0.77 -11.52
C CYS A 101 10.71 -1.45 -11.76
N LEU A 102 9.91 -1.60 -10.70
CA LEU A 102 8.60 -2.22 -10.82
C LEU A 102 7.64 -1.40 -11.70
N LYS A 103 7.68 -0.06 -11.59
CA LYS A 103 6.91 0.84 -12.46
C LYS A 103 7.36 0.74 -13.92
N SER A 104 8.68 0.69 -14.17
CA SER A 104 9.23 0.51 -15.52
C SER A 104 8.79 -0.83 -16.11
N TYR A 105 8.90 -1.91 -15.34
CA TYR A 105 8.45 -3.23 -15.75
C TYR A 105 6.95 -3.24 -16.07
N TYR A 106 6.10 -2.71 -15.18
CA TYR A 106 4.66 -2.58 -15.39
C TYR A 106 4.31 -1.84 -16.67
N ASN A 107 5.01 -0.74 -16.97
CA ASN A 107 4.77 0.05 -18.18
C ASN A 107 5.20 -0.67 -19.45
N ASN A 108 6.28 -1.45 -19.39
CA ASN A 108 6.81 -2.22 -20.52
C ASN A 108 6.00 -3.50 -20.80
N LEU A 109 5.23 -3.99 -19.84
CA LEU A 109 4.38 -5.16 -20.01
C LEU A 109 3.10 -4.75 -20.78
N HIS A 110 3.19 -4.74 -22.11
CA HIS A 110 2.04 -4.43 -22.98
C HIS A 110 1.09 -5.63 -23.03
N LEU A 111 -0.20 -5.35 -22.82
CA LEU A 111 -1.27 -6.34 -22.97
C LEU A 111 -2.11 -5.99 -24.19
N ASP A 112 -2.50 -7.02 -24.93
CA ASP A 112 -3.43 -6.96 -26.07
C ASP A 112 -4.57 -7.97 -25.87
N GLU A 113 -5.43 -8.13 -26.89
CA GLU A 113 -6.54 -9.07 -26.85
C GLU A 113 -6.07 -10.54 -26.83
N HIS A 114 -4.89 -10.82 -27.38
CA HIS A 114 -4.29 -12.16 -27.46
C HIS A 114 -3.39 -12.51 -26.28
N SER A 115 -3.19 -11.56 -25.36
CA SER A 115 -2.35 -11.78 -24.17
C SER A 115 -2.90 -12.91 -23.31
N THR A 116 -2.00 -13.75 -22.79
CA THR A 116 -2.37 -14.87 -21.92
C THR A 116 -2.97 -14.36 -20.61
N GLU A 117 -3.78 -15.21 -19.97
CA GLU A 117 -4.31 -14.90 -18.64
C GLU A 117 -3.19 -14.69 -17.62
N GLU A 118 -2.10 -15.47 -17.73
CA GLU A 118 -0.96 -15.36 -16.86
C GLU A 118 -0.28 -13.97 -16.97
N ALA A 119 -0.10 -13.44 -18.18
CA ALA A 119 0.42 -12.09 -18.39
C ALA A 119 -0.47 -11.01 -17.76
N ARG A 120 -1.80 -11.19 -17.82
CA ARG A 120 -2.76 -10.29 -17.15
C ARG A 120 -2.65 -10.38 -15.63
N ILE A 121 -2.49 -11.58 -15.09
CA ILE A 121 -2.29 -11.83 -13.66
C ILE A 121 -0.98 -11.20 -13.18
N ILE A 122 0.13 -11.40 -13.88
CA ILE A 122 1.44 -10.80 -13.57
C ILE A 122 1.32 -9.28 -13.55
N LYS A 123 0.76 -8.68 -14.60
CA LYS A 123 0.55 -7.22 -14.66
C LYS A 123 -0.35 -6.72 -13.51
N THR A 124 -1.37 -7.47 -13.15
CA THR A 124 -2.25 -7.15 -12.01
C THR A 124 -1.49 -7.17 -10.69
N ARG A 125 -0.66 -8.19 -10.46
CA ARG A 125 0.19 -8.27 -9.25
C ARG A 125 1.16 -7.09 -9.18
N CYS A 126 1.83 -6.76 -10.29
CA CYS A 126 2.71 -5.58 -10.36
C CYS A 126 1.95 -4.30 -9.98
N TYR A 127 0.74 -4.12 -10.53
CA TYR A 127 -0.07 -2.94 -10.25
C TYR A 127 -0.50 -2.87 -8.79
N ILE A 128 -1.02 -3.96 -8.22
CA ILE A 128 -1.42 -4.02 -6.80
C ILE A 128 -0.20 -3.76 -5.89
N MET A 129 0.97 -4.30 -6.21
CA MET A 129 2.19 -4.04 -5.47
C MET A 129 2.57 -2.55 -5.51
N ILE A 130 2.42 -1.88 -6.67
CA ILE A 130 2.63 -0.42 -6.80
C ILE A 130 1.64 0.34 -5.91
N LEU A 131 0.35 -0.06 -5.88
CA LEU A 131 -0.66 0.56 -5.01
C LEU A 131 -0.32 0.37 -3.53
N ILE A 132 0.06 -0.85 -3.12
CA ILE A 132 0.47 -1.15 -1.75
C ILE A 132 1.62 -0.24 -1.32
N SER A 133 2.66 -0.11 -2.14
CA SER A 133 3.86 0.66 -1.79
C SER A 133 3.66 2.18 -1.88
N SER A 134 2.79 2.64 -2.78
CA SER A 134 2.59 4.09 -2.99
C SER A 134 1.52 4.68 -2.07
N PHE A 135 0.50 3.89 -1.71
CA PHE A 135 -0.67 4.39 -0.98
C PHE A 135 -0.87 3.73 0.39
N LEU A 136 -0.72 2.39 0.51
CA LEU A 136 -1.06 1.71 1.74
C LEU A 136 0.09 1.76 2.76
N PHE A 137 1.26 1.31 2.34
CA PHE A 137 2.43 1.14 3.22
C PHE A 137 3.67 1.79 2.62
N PRO A 138 3.66 3.11 2.37
CA PRO A 138 4.83 3.79 1.83
C PRO A 138 5.98 3.74 2.84
N GLU A 139 7.12 3.18 2.43
CA GLU A 139 8.34 3.27 3.23
C GLU A 139 8.86 4.71 3.26
N GLY A 140 9.55 5.07 4.35
CA GLY A 140 9.98 6.47 4.57
C GLY A 140 10.81 7.09 3.45
N SER A 141 11.51 6.28 2.63
CA SER A 141 12.23 6.75 1.44
C SER A 141 11.35 6.80 0.19
N GLY A 142 10.20 6.11 0.17
CA GLY A 142 9.32 5.96 -1.00
C GLY A 142 9.98 5.32 -2.23
N SER A 143 11.22 4.83 -2.08
CA SER A 143 12.02 4.36 -3.22
C SER A 143 12.00 2.85 -3.41
N SER A 144 11.70 2.10 -2.37
CA SER A 144 11.67 0.63 -2.39
C SER A 144 10.38 0.09 -1.80
N MET A 145 10.07 -1.14 -2.13
CA MET A 145 8.93 -1.88 -1.67
C MET A 145 9.36 -3.23 -1.17
N HIS A 146 8.92 -3.59 0.04
CA HIS A 146 9.24 -4.88 0.62
C HIS A 146 8.48 -6.02 -0.08
N ILE A 147 9.19 -7.10 -0.46
CA ILE A 147 8.60 -8.26 -1.16
C ILE A 147 7.68 -9.10 -0.26
N MET A 148 7.64 -8.83 1.04
CA MET A 148 6.84 -9.60 2.02
C MET A 148 5.35 -9.70 1.70
N TYR A 149 4.80 -8.76 0.92
CA TYR A 149 3.39 -8.76 0.51
C TYR A 149 3.13 -9.61 -0.73
N LEU A 150 4.16 -9.89 -1.52
CA LEU A 150 4.01 -10.59 -2.79
C LEU A 150 3.39 -11.99 -2.67
N PRO A 151 3.70 -12.81 -1.64
CA PRO A 151 3.06 -14.10 -1.43
C PRO A 151 1.54 -14.02 -1.23
N LEU A 152 1.03 -12.90 -0.70
CA LEU A 152 -0.40 -12.68 -0.50
C LEU A 152 -1.12 -12.46 -1.83
N LEU A 153 -0.38 -12.11 -2.88
CA LEU A 153 -0.91 -11.87 -4.23
C LEU A 153 -0.84 -13.12 -5.14
N LYS A 154 -0.38 -14.27 -4.61
CA LYS A 154 -0.21 -15.50 -5.40
C LYS A 154 -1.50 -15.93 -6.10
N HIS A 155 -2.64 -15.83 -5.42
CA HIS A 155 -3.95 -16.20 -5.93
C HIS A 155 -4.82 -14.94 -6.01
N VAL A 156 -5.01 -14.41 -7.23
CA VAL A 156 -5.70 -13.13 -7.46
C VAL A 156 -7.14 -13.16 -6.93
N ASP A 157 -7.83 -14.29 -7.04
CA ASP A 157 -9.16 -14.56 -6.52
C ASP A 157 -9.26 -14.49 -4.98
N ARG A 158 -8.13 -14.59 -4.30
CA ARG A 158 -8.06 -14.60 -2.83
C ARG A 158 -7.49 -13.32 -2.23
N ILE A 159 -6.96 -12.41 -3.02
CA ILE A 159 -6.38 -11.15 -2.53
C ILE A 159 -7.42 -10.36 -1.73
N GLY A 160 -8.66 -10.27 -2.22
CA GLY A 160 -9.75 -9.58 -1.54
C GLY A 160 -10.22 -10.27 -0.25
N SER A 161 -9.75 -11.48 0.06
CA SER A 161 -10.07 -12.17 1.33
C SER A 161 -9.20 -11.72 2.51
N TYR A 162 -8.22 -10.85 2.29
CA TYR A 162 -7.42 -10.25 3.35
C TYR A 162 -8.00 -8.90 3.78
N SER A 163 -7.88 -8.56 5.06
CA SER A 163 -8.33 -7.28 5.61
C SER A 163 -7.31 -6.16 5.36
N TRP A 164 -7.17 -5.75 4.11
CA TRP A 164 -6.22 -4.71 3.70
C TRP A 164 -6.50 -3.37 4.38
N GLY A 165 -7.78 -3.05 4.60
CA GLY A 165 -8.18 -1.83 5.31
C GLY A 165 -7.75 -1.83 6.77
N SER A 166 -7.85 -2.97 7.47
CA SER A 166 -7.36 -3.08 8.85
C SER A 166 -5.83 -2.93 8.93
N ALA A 167 -5.11 -3.51 7.98
CA ALA A 167 -3.66 -3.35 7.88
C ALA A 167 -3.27 -1.89 7.59
N TYR A 168 -4.01 -1.23 6.69
CA TYR A 168 -3.82 0.19 6.39
C TYR A 168 -4.01 1.06 7.64
N LEU A 169 -5.12 0.86 8.39
CA LEU A 169 -5.38 1.63 9.61
C LEU A 169 -4.31 1.42 10.67
N ALA A 170 -3.87 0.17 10.87
CA ALA A 170 -2.78 -0.15 11.79
C ALA A 170 -1.46 0.54 11.38
N TYR A 171 -1.16 0.56 10.07
CA TYR A 171 0.01 1.25 9.55
C TYR A 171 -0.09 2.77 9.71
N LEU A 172 -1.27 3.36 9.48
CA LEU A 172 -1.53 4.79 9.69
C LEU A 172 -1.31 5.16 11.15
N TYR A 173 -1.88 4.42 12.10
CA TYR A 173 -1.72 4.67 13.53
C TYR A 173 -0.25 4.58 13.96
N ASN A 174 0.47 3.54 13.51
CA ASN A 174 1.89 3.41 13.79
C ASN A 174 2.71 4.59 13.22
N SER A 175 2.35 5.07 12.03
CA SER A 175 2.97 6.24 11.40
C SER A 175 2.70 7.51 12.20
N LEU A 176 1.46 7.74 12.65
CA LEU A 176 1.07 8.87 13.50
C LEU A 176 1.80 8.84 14.84
N CYS A 177 1.85 7.69 15.52
CA CYS A 177 2.61 7.53 16.76
C CYS A 177 4.10 7.83 16.58
N LYS A 178 4.72 7.38 15.50
CA LYS A 178 6.13 7.66 15.19
C LYS A 178 6.41 9.13 14.92
N ASN A 179 5.49 9.81 14.24
CA ASN A 179 5.67 11.21 13.84
C ASN A 179 5.24 12.22 14.93
N SER A 180 4.38 11.83 15.89
CA SER A 180 3.98 12.69 17.01
C SER A 180 5.12 13.00 17.99
N HIS A 181 6.17 12.15 18.03
CA HIS A 181 7.32 12.31 18.91
C HIS A 181 8.54 12.96 18.26
N LYS A 182 8.46 13.33 16.98
CA LYS A 182 9.60 13.86 16.22
C LYS A 182 9.35 15.29 15.79
N GLU A 183 10.31 16.16 16.01
CA GLU A 183 10.43 17.44 15.31
C GLU A 183 10.84 17.17 13.84
N THR A 184 9.91 16.70 13.05
CA THR A 184 10.15 16.39 11.62
C THR A 184 9.47 17.43 10.74
N SER A 185 10.14 17.81 9.66
CA SER A 185 9.57 18.71 8.66
C SER A 185 8.68 18.00 7.62
N THR A 186 8.65 16.66 7.65
CA THR A 186 7.90 15.84 6.69
C THR A 186 7.31 14.62 7.37
N PHE A 187 6.08 14.30 7.01
CA PHE A 187 5.40 13.08 7.48
C PHE A 187 5.88 11.86 6.69
N SER A 188 6.29 10.82 7.41
CA SER A 188 6.63 9.53 6.82
C SER A 188 5.51 8.53 7.11
N GLY A 189 4.67 8.26 6.14
CA GLY A 189 3.54 7.34 6.29
C GLY A 189 2.45 7.51 5.24
N CYS A 190 1.35 6.80 5.40
CA CYS A 190 0.19 6.89 4.53
C CYS A 190 -0.75 8.01 4.98
N ALA A 191 -0.67 9.17 4.35
CA ALA A 191 -1.45 10.35 4.73
C ALA A 191 -2.71 10.58 3.89
N VAL A 192 -2.96 9.76 2.87
CA VAL A 192 -4.05 9.98 1.91
C VAL A 192 -5.40 10.12 2.60
N LEU A 193 -5.72 9.25 3.57
CA LEU A 193 -6.99 9.26 4.28
C LEU A 193 -7.17 10.49 5.20
N LEU A 194 -6.07 11.10 5.65
CA LEU A 194 -6.15 12.27 6.54
C LEU A 194 -6.59 13.55 5.82
N GLN A 195 -6.66 13.52 4.50
CA GLN A 195 -7.07 14.63 3.64
C GLN A 195 -8.28 14.32 2.76
N ALA A 196 -8.88 13.11 2.88
CA ALA A 196 -10.04 12.66 2.10
C ALA A 196 -11.38 13.27 2.54
#